data_5cb268a065670d6b8629bd75c9ae7531
#
_entry.id   5cb268a065670d6b8629bd75c9ae7531
#
_cell.length_a   1.000
_cell.length_b   1.000
_cell.length_c   1.000
_cell.angle_alpha   90.00
_cell.angle_beta   90.00
_cell.angle_gamma   90.00
#
_symmetry.space_group_name_H-M   'P 1'
#
loop_
_entity.id
_entity.type
_entity.pdbx_description
1 polymer ?
#
loop_
_entity_poly.entity_id
_entity_poly.type
_entity_poly.pdbx_seq_one_letter_code
_entity_poly.pdbx_strand_id
1 'polypeptide(L)'
;MTALAALIRRDVKIALRVGGGALIGVLFFLTVTVLMPFAIGPDLALLARLGPAILWLGALLASLLTLDRLFTADHEDGSLDLIVMGRTPLELACAAKALAHWLAAGLPLIVATPVLGLLLNLDAAATSAVALTLLVGTPALTFTGMIGAALAVTLHRGGLLLAVLVLPLSIPVLIFGVAASQAAITGPLSFGTPFSILCALSLVSFVIGPFAAAASLRHGLD
;
A
#
# COMPACT_ATOMS: atom_id res chain seq x y z
N MET A 1 5.33 -2.11 27.66
CA MET A 1 4.91 -2.03 26.23
C MET A 1 3.89 -3.13 26.00
N THR A 2 2.79 -2.84 25.30
CA THR A 2 1.83 -3.89 24.92
C THR A 2 2.46 -4.83 23.87
N ALA A 3 2.03 -6.09 23.82
CA ALA A 3 2.53 -7.07 22.85
C ALA A 3 2.42 -6.56 21.39
N LEU A 4 1.32 -5.86 21.05
CA LEU A 4 1.10 -5.26 19.73
C LEU A 4 2.14 -4.18 19.41
N ALA A 5 2.46 -3.29 20.35
CA ALA A 5 3.48 -2.25 20.14
C ALA A 5 4.88 -2.86 19.93
N ALA A 6 5.19 -3.95 20.63
CA ALA A 6 6.43 -4.68 20.42
C ALA A 6 6.49 -5.32 19.02
N LEU A 7 5.38 -5.91 18.55
CA LEU A 7 5.25 -6.48 17.22
C LEU A 7 5.45 -5.42 16.13
N ILE A 8 4.73 -4.30 16.21
CA ILE A 8 4.88 -3.19 15.26
C ILE A 8 6.33 -2.71 15.20
N ARG A 9 6.96 -2.49 16.37
CA ARG A 9 8.35 -2.04 16.42
C ARG A 9 9.34 -3.05 15.83
N ARG A 10 9.11 -4.35 16.06
CA ARG A 10 9.90 -5.44 15.47
C ARG A 10 9.80 -5.38 13.96
N ASP A 11 8.57 -5.40 13.43
CA ASP A 11 8.31 -5.50 12.00
C ASP A 11 8.79 -4.26 11.23
N VAL A 12 8.58 -3.05 11.77
CA VAL A 12 9.15 -1.82 11.18
C VAL A 12 10.69 -1.90 11.12
N LYS A 13 11.34 -2.37 12.19
CA LYS A 13 12.81 -2.51 12.18
C LYS A 13 13.30 -3.53 11.16
N ILE A 14 12.58 -4.65 11.00
CA ILE A 14 12.92 -5.69 10.01
C ILE A 14 12.73 -5.13 8.60
N ALA A 15 11.60 -4.47 8.32
CA ALA A 15 11.29 -3.92 7.02
C ALA A 15 12.27 -2.84 6.55
N LEU A 16 12.80 -2.03 7.49
CA LEU A 16 13.75 -0.94 7.20
C LEU A 16 15.22 -1.39 7.14
N ARG A 17 15.54 -2.64 7.51
CA ARG A 17 16.90 -3.17 7.36
C ARG A 17 17.26 -3.38 5.90
N VAL A 18 18.56 -3.39 5.60
CA VAL A 18 19.09 -3.76 4.28
C VAL A 18 18.61 -5.19 3.97
N GLY A 19 17.89 -5.34 2.87
CA GLY A 19 17.21 -6.60 2.53
C GLY A 19 15.76 -6.74 3.02
N GLY A 20 15.26 -5.81 3.86
CA GLY A 20 13.89 -5.80 4.42
C GLY A 20 12.90 -5.30 3.42
N GLY A 21 12.60 -5.60 2.34
CA GLY A 21 11.52 -5.33 1.37
C GLY A 21 11.05 -3.87 1.19
N ALA A 22 10.92 -3.11 2.25
CA ALA A 22 10.36 -1.75 2.20
C ALA A 22 11.17 -0.81 1.27
N LEU A 23 12.50 -0.86 1.33
CA LEU A 23 13.37 -0.06 0.47
C LEU A 23 13.18 -0.39 -1.02
N ILE A 24 12.93 -1.64 -1.36
CA ILE A 24 12.71 -2.09 -2.74
C ILE A 24 11.45 -1.42 -3.31
N GLY A 25 10.36 -1.36 -2.54
CA GLY A 25 9.13 -0.68 -2.97
C GLY A 25 9.32 0.82 -3.18
N VAL A 26 10.02 1.48 -2.27
CA VAL A 26 10.34 2.92 -2.40
C VAL A 26 11.20 3.18 -3.63
N LEU A 27 12.27 2.42 -3.82
CA LEU A 27 13.14 2.54 -5.00
C LEU A 27 12.38 2.27 -6.30
N PHE A 28 11.51 1.27 -6.31
CA PHE A 28 10.66 0.97 -7.47
C PHE A 28 9.72 2.15 -7.77
N PHE A 29 9.04 2.70 -6.77
CA PHE A 29 8.17 3.87 -6.92
C PHE A 29 8.93 5.07 -7.49
N LEU A 30 10.10 5.39 -6.92
CA LEU A 30 10.97 6.46 -7.41
C LEU A 30 11.38 6.21 -8.86
N THR A 31 11.85 5.00 -9.17
CA THR A 31 12.32 4.63 -10.52
C THR A 31 11.21 4.79 -11.55
N VAL A 32 10.03 4.19 -11.31
CA VAL A 32 8.89 4.27 -12.23
C VAL A 32 8.50 5.73 -12.46
N THR A 33 8.39 6.53 -11.40
CA THR A 33 7.97 7.93 -11.51
C THR A 33 9.03 8.79 -12.22
N VAL A 34 10.31 8.60 -11.91
CA VAL A 34 11.41 9.35 -12.55
C VAL A 34 11.57 9.01 -14.03
N LEU A 35 11.24 7.79 -14.44
CA LEU A 35 11.30 7.38 -15.86
C LEU A 35 10.18 8.02 -16.70
N MET A 36 9.06 8.41 -16.11
CA MET A 36 7.90 8.92 -16.85
C MET A 36 8.18 10.19 -17.67
N PRO A 37 8.86 11.24 -17.17
CA PRO A 37 9.23 12.38 -18.00
C PRO A 37 10.09 12.03 -19.20
N PHE A 38 10.96 11.04 -19.09
CA PHE A 38 11.78 10.58 -20.21
C PHE A 38 10.98 9.77 -21.22
N ALA A 39 9.99 9.00 -20.77
CA ALA A 39 9.13 8.19 -21.62
C ALA A 39 8.07 9.01 -22.37
N ILE A 40 7.51 10.05 -21.71
CA ILE A 40 6.46 10.92 -22.26
C ILE A 40 7.08 12.04 -23.12
N GLY A 41 8.30 12.48 -22.77
CA GLY A 41 8.97 13.61 -23.40
C GLY A 41 8.68 14.94 -22.69
N PRO A 42 9.11 16.09 -23.27
CA PRO A 42 9.13 17.40 -22.62
C PRO A 42 7.77 18.12 -22.57
N ASP A 43 6.65 17.41 -22.74
CA ASP A 43 5.30 17.99 -22.63
C ASP A 43 4.89 18.13 -21.16
N LEU A 44 5.17 19.30 -20.58
CA LEU A 44 4.87 19.60 -19.19
C LEU A 44 3.36 19.57 -18.88
N ALA A 45 2.51 19.94 -19.86
CA ALA A 45 1.05 19.90 -19.66
C ALA A 45 0.52 18.47 -19.59
N LEU A 46 1.07 17.59 -20.43
CA LEU A 46 0.73 16.17 -20.41
C LEU A 46 1.23 15.50 -19.12
N LEU A 47 2.46 15.83 -18.68
CA LEU A 47 3.03 15.33 -17.41
C LEU A 47 2.16 15.73 -16.22
N ALA A 48 1.75 17.00 -16.13
CA ALA A 48 0.87 17.47 -15.06
C ALA A 48 -0.48 16.76 -15.07
N ARG A 49 -1.07 16.54 -16.26
CA ARG A 49 -2.34 15.85 -16.40
C ARG A 49 -2.28 14.38 -16.02
N LEU A 50 -1.20 13.69 -16.34
CA LEU A 50 -1.01 12.27 -16.03
C LEU A 50 -0.40 12.03 -14.63
N GLY A 51 0.20 13.06 -14.03
CA GLY A 51 0.94 12.98 -12.77
C GLY A 51 0.23 12.22 -11.65
N PRO A 52 -1.04 12.55 -11.32
CA PRO A 52 -1.78 11.81 -10.30
C PRO A 52 -1.93 10.31 -10.60
N ALA A 53 -2.22 9.96 -11.85
CA ALA A 53 -2.35 8.56 -12.26
C ALA A 53 -1.00 7.82 -12.19
N ILE A 54 0.09 8.47 -12.57
CA ILE A 54 1.45 7.92 -12.50
C ILE A 54 1.82 7.63 -11.05
N LEU A 55 1.60 8.59 -10.13
CA LEU A 55 1.91 8.45 -8.72
C LEU A 55 1.06 7.35 -8.07
N TRP A 56 -0.23 7.29 -8.38
CA TRP A 56 -1.12 6.26 -7.85
C TRP A 56 -0.78 4.85 -8.38
N LEU A 57 -0.50 4.73 -9.68
CA LEU A 57 -0.10 3.45 -10.27
C LEU A 57 1.26 3.00 -9.71
N GLY A 58 2.21 3.91 -9.60
CA GLY A 58 3.50 3.63 -8.99
C GLY A 58 3.36 3.18 -7.53
N ALA A 59 2.51 3.83 -6.72
CA ALA A 59 2.24 3.46 -5.34
C ALA A 59 1.56 2.08 -5.23
N LEU A 60 0.59 1.77 -6.12
CA LEU A 60 -0.04 0.45 -6.17
C LEU A 60 0.99 -0.65 -6.47
N LEU A 61 1.80 -0.48 -7.50
CA LEU A 61 2.80 -1.47 -7.90
C LEU A 61 3.89 -1.64 -6.84
N ALA A 62 4.35 -0.56 -6.22
CA ALA A 62 5.29 -0.59 -5.10
C ALA A 62 4.70 -1.33 -3.89
N SER A 63 3.42 -1.10 -3.58
CA SER A 63 2.72 -1.82 -2.50
C SER A 63 2.64 -3.31 -2.79
N LEU A 64 2.27 -3.72 -4.00
CA LEU A 64 2.22 -5.14 -4.40
C LEU A 64 3.58 -5.82 -4.26
N LEU A 65 4.65 -5.13 -4.65
CA LEU A 65 6.01 -5.68 -4.59
C LEU A 65 6.47 -5.94 -3.15
N THR A 66 6.00 -5.14 -2.20
CA THR A 66 6.41 -5.25 -0.79
C THR A 66 5.49 -6.14 0.04
N LEU A 67 4.22 -6.28 -0.36
CA LEU A 67 3.20 -7.07 0.35
C LEU A 67 3.50 -8.57 0.36
N ASP A 68 4.21 -9.08 -0.64
CA ASP A 68 4.63 -10.49 -0.70
C ASP A 68 5.45 -10.90 0.54
N ARG A 69 6.17 -9.98 1.15
CA ARG A 69 7.00 -10.22 2.33
C ARG A 69 6.26 -10.08 3.67
N LEU A 70 4.99 -9.68 3.67
CA LEU A 70 4.25 -9.36 4.89
C LEU A 70 4.14 -10.55 5.85
N PHE A 71 3.92 -11.75 5.34
CA PHE A 71 3.83 -12.99 6.12
C PHE A 71 4.91 -14.00 5.75
N THR A 72 5.48 -13.93 4.55
CA THR A 72 6.44 -14.91 4.04
C THR A 72 7.68 -14.99 4.92
N ALA A 73 8.21 -13.86 5.39
CA ALA A 73 9.38 -13.84 6.26
C ALA A 73 9.11 -14.54 7.62
N ASP A 74 7.94 -14.32 8.22
CA ASP A 74 7.56 -14.97 9.47
C ASP A 74 7.21 -16.46 9.26
N HIS A 75 6.77 -16.84 8.08
CA HIS A 75 6.53 -18.23 7.73
C HIS A 75 7.86 -19.01 7.56
N GLU A 76 8.83 -18.40 6.86
CA GLU A 76 10.15 -19.00 6.62
C GLU A 76 10.96 -19.20 7.92
N ASP A 77 10.82 -18.31 8.90
CA ASP A 77 11.53 -18.43 10.21
C ASP A 77 10.70 -19.16 11.30
N GLY A 78 9.46 -19.60 10.97
CA GLY A 78 8.57 -20.31 11.89
C GLY A 78 7.89 -19.41 12.93
N SER A 79 8.11 -18.09 12.92
CA SER A 79 7.47 -17.17 13.87
C SER A 79 5.99 -16.96 13.59
N LEU A 80 5.51 -17.25 12.38
CA LEU A 80 4.09 -17.16 12.02
C LEU A 80 3.24 -18.12 12.88
N ASP A 81 3.70 -19.35 13.09
CA ASP A 81 2.99 -20.34 13.91
C ASP A 81 2.87 -19.86 15.38
N LEU A 82 3.93 -19.23 15.90
CA LEU A 82 3.91 -18.64 17.23
C LEU A 82 2.93 -17.46 17.34
N ILE A 83 2.73 -16.70 16.27
CA ILE A 83 1.74 -15.61 16.19
C ILE A 83 0.33 -16.20 16.18
N VAL A 84 0.09 -17.25 15.37
CA VAL A 84 -1.22 -17.91 15.24
C VAL A 84 -1.63 -18.60 16.54
N MET A 85 -0.70 -19.28 17.22
CA MET A 85 -0.93 -19.97 18.51
C MET A 85 -0.85 -19.03 19.72
N GLY A 86 -0.51 -17.76 19.51
CA GLY A 86 -0.28 -16.79 20.57
C GLY A 86 -1.57 -16.40 21.32
N ARG A 87 -1.40 -15.75 22.48
CA ARG A 87 -2.53 -15.25 23.30
C ARG A 87 -3.18 -13.97 22.71
N THR A 88 -2.51 -13.30 21.79
CA THR A 88 -3.04 -12.09 21.13
C THR A 88 -4.04 -12.51 20.04
N PRO A 89 -5.25 -11.91 19.98
CA PRO A 89 -6.15 -12.19 18.87
C PRO A 89 -5.45 -12.00 17.53
N LEU A 90 -5.56 -13.01 16.65
CA LEU A 90 -4.83 -13.04 15.39
C LEU A 90 -5.19 -11.87 14.49
N GLU A 91 -6.44 -11.41 14.55
CA GLU A 91 -6.93 -10.24 13.82
C GLU A 91 -6.15 -8.97 14.22
N LEU A 92 -5.88 -8.80 15.52
CA LEU A 92 -5.09 -7.67 16.01
C LEU A 92 -3.61 -7.81 15.66
N ALA A 93 -3.07 -9.02 15.63
CA ALA A 93 -1.71 -9.27 15.18
C ALA A 93 -1.57 -8.95 13.68
N CYS A 94 -2.52 -9.38 12.84
CA CYS A 94 -2.58 -9.04 11.43
C CYS A 94 -2.69 -7.52 11.21
N ALA A 95 -3.57 -6.83 11.95
CA ALA A 95 -3.69 -5.38 11.87
C ALA A 95 -2.39 -4.66 12.26
N ALA A 96 -1.71 -5.14 13.32
CA ALA A 96 -0.42 -4.59 13.74
C ALA A 96 0.67 -4.77 12.68
N LYS A 97 0.71 -5.93 12.03
CA LYS A 97 1.64 -6.22 10.92
C LYS A 97 1.36 -5.35 9.70
N ALA A 98 0.09 -5.21 9.28
CA ALA A 98 -0.29 -4.33 8.20
C ALA A 98 0.06 -2.86 8.49
N LEU A 99 -0.17 -2.39 9.72
CA LEU A 99 0.21 -1.04 10.14
C LEU A 99 1.73 -0.84 10.11
N ALA A 100 2.50 -1.82 10.60
CA ALA A 100 3.96 -1.78 10.56
C ALA A 100 4.48 -1.73 9.12
N HIS A 101 3.90 -2.55 8.24
CA HIS A 101 4.22 -2.56 6.81
C HIS A 101 3.89 -1.21 6.15
N TRP A 102 2.70 -0.66 6.41
CA TRP A 102 2.32 0.65 5.88
C TRP A 102 3.27 1.76 6.36
N LEU A 103 3.65 1.78 7.64
CA LEU A 103 4.60 2.75 8.17
C LEU A 103 5.98 2.64 7.51
N ALA A 104 6.43 1.41 7.20
CA ALA A 104 7.74 1.18 6.63
C ALA A 104 7.79 1.33 5.10
N ALA A 105 6.75 0.94 4.38
CA ALA A 105 6.70 0.93 2.93
C ALA A 105 5.76 2.00 2.35
N GLY A 106 4.55 2.18 2.89
CA GLY A 106 3.55 3.11 2.37
C GLY A 106 3.85 4.57 2.70
N LEU A 107 4.17 4.87 3.95
CA LEU A 107 4.44 6.24 4.38
C LEU A 107 5.61 6.92 3.62
N PRO A 108 6.73 6.25 3.32
CA PRO A 108 7.80 6.83 2.52
C PRO A 108 7.37 7.23 1.10
N LEU A 109 6.39 6.54 0.48
CA LEU A 109 5.86 6.92 -0.84
C LEU A 109 5.17 8.29 -0.77
N ILE A 110 4.42 8.53 0.31
CA ILE A 110 3.72 9.80 0.55
C ILE A 110 4.73 10.92 0.78
N VAL A 111 5.78 10.66 1.55
CA VAL A 111 6.86 11.62 1.81
C VAL A 111 7.64 11.95 0.54
N ALA A 112 7.80 11.01 -0.39
CA ALA A 112 8.44 11.24 -1.68
C ALA A 112 7.55 12.03 -2.67
N THR A 113 6.23 12.02 -2.50
CA THR A 113 5.27 12.64 -3.42
C THR A 113 5.55 14.12 -3.72
N PRO A 114 5.91 15.00 -2.76
CA PRO A 114 6.21 16.40 -3.08
C PRO A 114 7.35 16.57 -4.08
N VAL A 115 8.42 15.81 -3.92
CA VAL A 115 9.57 15.86 -4.84
C VAL A 115 9.20 15.31 -6.21
N LEU A 116 8.48 14.20 -6.25
CA LEU A 116 8.03 13.57 -7.49
C LEU A 116 6.94 14.39 -8.19
N GLY A 117 6.10 15.10 -7.44
CA GLY A 117 5.13 16.05 -7.98
C GLY A 117 5.78 17.19 -8.76
N LEU A 118 6.87 17.74 -8.23
CA LEU A 118 7.66 18.75 -8.94
C LEU A 118 8.23 18.19 -10.26
N LEU A 119 8.72 16.97 -10.24
CA LEU A 119 9.24 16.30 -11.45
C LEU A 119 8.17 16.09 -12.52
N LEU A 120 6.93 15.86 -12.11
CA LEU A 120 5.75 15.70 -12.98
C LEU A 120 5.05 17.04 -13.30
N ASN A 121 5.67 18.17 -12.95
CA ASN A 121 5.13 19.51 -13.16
C ASN A 121 3.75 19.72 -12.50
N LEU A 122 3.52 19.10 -11.33
CA LEU A 122 2.34 19.35 -10.52
C LEU A 122 2.54 20.63 -9.71
N ASP A 123 1.51 21.48 -9.63
CA ASP A 123 1.50 22.61 -8.72
C ASP A 123 1.35 22.16 -7.24
N ALA A 124 1.48 23.10 -6.32
CA ALA A 124 1.41 22.80 -4.88
C ALA A 124 0.03 22.25 -4.45
N ALA A 125 -1.05 22.73 -5.06
CA ALA A 125 -2.41 22.28 -4.76
C ALA A 125 -2.63 20.85 -5.24
N ALA A 126 -2.25 20.53 -6.48
CA ALA A 126 -2.29 19.19 -7.04
C ALA A 126 -1.43 18.21 -6.23
N THR A 127 -0.21 18.60 -5.93
CA THR A 127 0.73 17.78 -5.14
C THR A 127 0.19 17.46 -3.76
N SER A 128 -0.39 18.45 -3.07
CA SER A 128 -1.00 18.25 -1.75
C SER A 128 -2.23 17.34 -1.81
N ALA A 129 -3.06 17.47 -2.85
CA ALA A 129 -4.22 16.60 -3.08
C ALA A 129 -3.80 15.16 -3.33
N VAL A 130 -2.76 14.93 -4.18
CA VAL A 130 -2.22 13.58 -4.40
C VAL A 130 -1.64 13.01 -3.11
N ALA A 131 -0.85 13.78 -2.35
CA ALA A 131 -0.29 13.32 -1.08
C ALA A 131 -1.40 12.93 -0.07
N LEU A 132 -2.47 13.75 0.02
CA LEU A 132 -3.60 13.48 0.90
C LEU A 132 -4.38 12.22 0.46
N THR A 133 -4.64 12.06 -0.83
CA THR A 133 -5.34 10.88 -1.34
C THR A 133 -4.49 9.62 -1.16
N LEU A 134 -3.17 9.67 -1.37
CA LEU A 134 -2.25 8.58 -1.08
C LEU A 134 -2.21 8.26 0.42
N LEU A 135 -2.23 9.26 1.29
CA LEU A 135 -2.25 9.06 2.76
C LEU A 135 -3.47 8.26 3.20
N VAL A 136 -4.62 8.50 2.58
CA VAL A 136 -5.87 7.79 2.90
C VAL A 136 -5.95 6.45 2.17
N GLY A 137 -5.49 6.36 0.93
CA GLY A 137 -5.71 5.19 0.10
C GLY A 137 -4.60 4.12 0.21
N THR A 138 -3.35 4.48 0.52
CA THR A 138 -2.30 3.47 0.69
C THR A 138 -2.51 2.53 1.88
N PRO A 139 -3.12 2.95 3.02
CA PRO A 139 -3.61 2.00 4.02
C PRO A 139 -4.59 1.00 3.43
N ALA A 140 -5.57 1.44 2.62
CA ALA A 140 -6.52 0.53 1.97
C ALA A 140 -5.81 -0.52 1.10
N LEU A 141 -4.80 -0.12 0.33
CA LEU A 141 -3.97 -1.04 -0.46
C LEU A 141 -3.25 -2.06 0.43
N THR A 142 -2.72 -1.62 1.56
CA THR A 142 -2.02 -2.51 2.50
C THR A 142 -2.97 -3.50 3.17
N PHE A 143 -4.12 -3.02 3.67
CA PHE A 143 -5.08 -3.87 4.38
C PHE A 143 -5.83 -4.83 3.45
N THR A 144 -6.14 -4.45 2.21
CA THR A 144 -6.65 -5.38 1.19
C THR A 144 -5.57 -6.33 0.70
N GLY A 145 -4.37 -5.82 0.48
CA GLY A 145 -3.22 -6.62 0.04
C GLY A 145 -2.79 -7.68 1.05
N MET A 146 -2.98 -7.41 2.33
CA MET A 146 -2.74 -8.37 3.41
C MET A 146 -3.57 -9.66 3.25
N ILE A 147 -4.80 -9.59 2.72
CA ILE A 147 -5.62 -10.77 2.45
C ILE A 147 -4.93 -11.67 1.42
N GLY A 148 -4.46 -11.06 0.33
CA GLY A 148 -3.71 -11.77 -0.70
C GLY A 148 -2.39 -12.36 -0.18
N ALA A 149 -1.67 -11.63 0.66
CA ALA A 149 -0.43 -12.09 1.28
C ALA A 149 -0.66 -13.30 2.21
N ALA A 150 -1.74 -13.30 3.01
CA ALA A 150 -2.12 -14.42 3.85
C ALA A 150 -2.45 -15.66 3.02
N LEU A 151 -3.25 -15.52 1.95
CA LEU A 151 -3.58 -16.61 1.05
C LEU A 151 -2.36 -17.12 0.28
N ALA A 152 -1.44 -16.25 -0.13
CA ALA A 152 -0.22 -16.64 -0.83
C ALA A 152 0.68 -17.55 0.02
N VAL A 153 0.81 -17.22 1.30
CA VAL A 153 1.60 -18.02 2.27
C VAL A 153 0.94 -19.38 2.52
N THR A 154 -0.36 -19.44 2.78
CA THR A 154 -1.06 -20.70 3.08
C THR A 154 -1.12 -21.65 1.88
N LEU A 155 -1.21 -21.12 0.66
CA LEU A 155 -1.25 -21.94 -0.56
C LEU A 155 0.14 -22.27 -1.12
N HIS A 156 1.23 -21.83 -0.47
CA HIS A 156 2.63 -21.99 -0.93
C HIS A 156 2.83 -21.52 -2.38
N ARG A 157 2.04 -20.56 -2.84
CA ARG A 157 2.08 -19.97 -4.17
C ARG A 157 2.38 -18.49 -4.04
N GLY A 158 3.65 -18.10 -4.25
CA GLY A 158 4.15 -16.73 -4.08
C GLY A 158 3.50 -15.67 -4.97
N GLY A 159 4.19 -14.56 -5.18
CA GLY A 159 3.76 -13.27 -5.71
C GLY A 159 2.77 -13.23 -6.87
N LEU A 160 2.70 -14.24 -7.75
CA LEU A 160 1.71 -14.29 -8.84
C LEU A 160 0.27 -14.38 -8.30
N LEU A 161 0.05 -15.25 -7.31
CA LEU A 161 -1.27 -15.39 -6.68
C LEU A 161 -1.68 -14.11 -5.95
N LEU A 162 -0.72 -13.50 -5.25
CA LEU A 162 -0.93 -12.21 -4.59
C LEU A 162 -1.40 -11.15 -5.60
N ALA A 163 -0.70 -10.99 -6.72
CA ALA A 163 -1.07 -10.00 -7.73
C ALA A 163 -2.48 -10.28 -8.32
N VAL A 164 -2.79 -11.51 -8.66
CA VAL A 164 -4.10 -11.90 -9.23
C VAL A 164 -5.25 -11.62 -8.26
N LEU A 165 -5.05 -11.81 -6.95
CA LEU A 165 -6.08 -11.55 -5.94
C LEU A 165 -6.18 -10.08 -5.55
N VAL A 166 -5.03 -9.41 -5.37
CA VAL A 166 -5.00 -8.04 -4.83
C VAL A 166 -5.34 -7.00 -5.89
N LEU A 167 -4.92 -7.18 -7.15
CA LEU A 167 -5.19 -6.20 -8.21
C LEU A 167 -6.68 -5.88 -8.35
N PRO A 168 -7.60 -6.87 -8.52
CA PRO A 168 -9.02 -6.56 -8.64
C PRO A 168 -9.60 -5.82 -7.42
N LEU A 169 -9.16 -6.20 -6.21
CA LEU A 169 -9.59 -5.55 -4.97
C LEU A 169 -9.06 -4.12 -4.83
N SER A 170 -7.92 -3.84 -5.44
CA SER A 170 -7.27 -2.51 -5.39
C SER A 170 -7.80 -1.56 -6.47
N ILE A 171 -8.46 -2.05 -7.53
CA ILE A 171 -8.99 -1.21 -8.62
C ILE A 171 -9.92 -0.10 -8.10
N PRO A 172 -10.92 -0.35 -7.21
CA PRO A 172 -11.77 0.72 -6.70
C PRO A 172 -10.97 1.80 -5.95
N VAL A 173 -9.98 1.40 -5.14
CA VAL A 173 -9.11 2.33 -4.41
C VAL A 173 -8.30 3.19 -5.39
N LEU A 174 -7.74 2.57 -6.44
CA LEU A 174 -7.01 3.27 -7.49
C LEU A 174 -7.91 4.27 -8.24
N ILE A 175 -9.11 3.85 -8.66
CA ILE A 175 -10.05 4.70 -9.39
C ILE A 175 -10.42 5.94 -8.58
N PHE A 176 -10.86 5.78 -7.33
CA PHE A 176 -11.27 6.90 -6.50
C PHE A 176 -10.10 7.74 -6.00
N GLY A 177 -8.93 7.15 -5.80
CA GLY A 177 -7.71 7.87 -5.49
C GLY A 177 -7.26 8.78 -6.62
N VAL A 178 -7.20 8.26 -7.84
CA VAL A 178 -6.88 9.04 -9.05
C VAL A 178 -7.97 10.09 -9.31
N ALA A 179 -9.26 9.72 -9.24
CA ALA A 179 -10.36 10.64 -9.49
C ALA A 179 -10.38 11.82 -8.50
N ALA A 180 -10.15 11.56 -7.20
CA ALA A 180 -10.04 12.62 -6.20
C ALA A 180 -8.83 13.52 -6.48
N SER A 181 -7.67 12.95 -6.81
CA SER A 181 -6.48 13.72 -7.14
C SER A 181 -6.67 14.58 -8.39
N GLN A 182 -7.30 14.04 -9.44
CA GLN A 182 -7.60 14.78 -10.69
C GLN A 182 -8.62 15.89 -10.47
N ALA A 183 -9.63 15.68 -9.61
CA ALA A 183 -10.64 16.68 -9.31
C ALA A 183 -10.04 17.97 -8.69
N ALA A 184 -8.92 17.85 -8.00
CA ALA A 184 -8.19 18.99 -7.46
C ALA A 184 -7.41 19.80 -8.52
N ILE A 185 -7.16 19.21 -9.70
CA ILE A 185 -6.38 19.84 -10.79
C ILE A 185 -7.29 20.43 -11.85
N THR A 186 -8.29 19.67 -12.29
CA THR A 186 -9.05 19.95 -13.53
C THR A 186 -10.53 20.24 -13.26
N GLY A 187 -10.94 20.66 -12.06
CA GLY A 187 -12.35 20.82 -11.71
C GLY A 187 -13.32 21.11 -12.90
N PRO A 188 -14.40 20.41 -13.06
CA PRO A 188 -15.69 20.77 -12.46
C PRO A 188 -16.18 19.73 -11.47
N LEU A 189 -15.45 18.63 -11.31
CA LEU A 189 -15.81 17.61 -10.34
C LEU A 189 -15.38 18.05 -8.93
N SER A 190 -16.25 17.86 -7.94
CA SER A 190 -15.90 18.14 -6.56
C SER A 190 -14.92 17.11 -6.04
N PHE A 191 -13.80 17.54 -5.47
CA PHE A 191 -12.85 16.68 -4.76
C PHE A 191 -13.53 15.80 -3.69
N GLY A 192 -14.55 16.34 -3.01
CA GLY A 192 -15.18 15.71 -1.86
C GLY A 192 -15.82 14.35 -2.15
N THR A 193 -16.52 14.19 -3.26
CA THR A 193 -17.24 12.93 -3.55
C THR A 193 -16.29 11.74 -3.74
N PRO A 194 -15.31 11.75 -4.67
CA PRO A 194 -14.40 10.62 -4.84
C PRO A 194 -13.51 10.43 -3.61
N PHE A 195 -13.14 11.51 -2.91
CA PHE A 195 -12.36 11.41 -1.67
C PHE A 195 -13.14 10.74 -0.53
N SER A 196 -14.44 11.05 -0.36
CA SER A 196 -15.29 10.39 0.65
C SER A 196 -15.44 8.90 0.36
N ILE A 197 -15.56 8.51 -0.92
CA ILE A 197 -15.61 7.10 -1.30
C ILE A 197 -14.27 6.42 -1.00
N LEU A 198 -13.15 7.08 -1.29
CA LEU A 198 -11.82 6.57 -0.95
C LEU A 198 -11.67 6.35 0.57
N CYS A 199 -12.14 7.31 1.40
CA CYS A 199 -12.15 7.17 2.85
C CYS A 199 -13.00 5.97 3.30
N ALA A 200 -14.19 5.78 2.72
CA ALA A 200 -15.05 4.65 3.03
C ALA A 200 -14.39 3.32 2.67
N LEU A 201 -13.76 3.22 1.48
CA LEU A 201 -13.01 2.03 1.07
C LEU A 201 -11.85 1.75 2.04
N SER A 202 -11.14 2.77 2.49
CA SER A 202 -10.05 2.62 3.44
C SER A 202 -10.54 2.10 4.79
N LEU A 203 -11.65 2.64 5.32
CA LEU A 203 -12.24 2.18 6.57
C LEU A 203 -12.76 0.73 6.47
N VAL A 204 -13.40 0.38 5.36
CA VAL A 204 -13.86 -1.00 5.10
C VAL A 204 -12.68 -1.96 5.05
N SER A 205 -11.61 -1.59 4.34
CA SER A 205 -10.39 -2.41 4.24
C SER A 205 -9.71 -2.60 5.60
N PHE A 206 -9.68 -1.53 6.42
CA PHE A 206 -9.11 -1.56 7.77
C PHE A 206 -9.84 -2.55 8.68
N VAL A 207 -11.17 -2.68 8.52
CA VAL A 207 -11.98 -3.63 9.30
C VAL A 207 -11.90 -5.03 8.70
N ILE A 208 -12.21 -5.19 7.41
CA ILE A 208 -12.33 -6.51 6.78
C ILE A 208 -10.98 -7.19 6.61
N GLY A 209 -9.92 -6.44 6.26
CA GLY A 209 -8.59 -6.97 5.98
C GLY A 209 -8.04 -7.90 7.06
N PRO A 210 -7.94 -7.44 8.34
CA PRO A 210 -7.42 -8.26 9.43
C PRO A 210 -8.23 -9.54 9.69
N PHE A 211 -9.57 -9.45 9.62
CA PHE A 211 -10.42 -10.61 9.83
C PHE A 211 -10.27 -11.65 8.72
N ALA A 212 -10.26 -11.21 7.46
CA ALA A 212 -10.09 -12.10 6.31
C ALA A 212 -8.70 -12.75 6.30
N ALA A 213 -7.64 -11.97 6.58
CA ALA A 213 -6.29 -12.50 6.67
C ALA A 213 -6.15 -13.51 7.83
N ALA A 214 -6.68 -13.20 9.02
CA ALA A 214 -6.67 -14.12 10.15
C ALA A 214 -7.43 -15.41 9.86
N ALA A 215 -8.59 -15.33 9.21
CA ALA A 215 -9.34 -16.51 8.78
C ALA A 215 -8.54 -17.37 7.81
N SER A 216 -7.88 -16.76 6.83
CA SER A 216 -7.03 -17.47 5.85
C SER A 216 -5.86 -18.18 6.53
N LEU A 217 -5.17 -17.52 7.48
CA LEU A 217 -4.04 -18.12 8.19
C LEU A 217 -4.47 -19.28 9.08
N ARG A 218 -5.62 -19.19 9.78
CA ARG A 218 -6.12 -20.29 10.64
C ARG A 218 -6.43 -21.55 9.84
N HIS A 219 -7.08 -21.42 8.66
CA HIS A 219 -7.49 -22.58 7.86
C HIS A 219 -6.36 -23.14 6.98
N GLY A 220 -5.32 -22.41 6.76
CA GLY A 220 -4.24 -22.83 5.87
C GLY A 220 -3.01 -23.40 6.57
N LEU A 221 -2.94 -23.28 7.91
CA LEU A 221 -1.86 -23.82 8.74
C LEU A 221 -2.30 -25.03 9.57
N ASP A 222 -3.60 -25.41 9.51
CA ASP A 222 -4.14 -26.69 10.01
C ASP A 222 -3.88 -27.81 9.00
#